data_0c0faee64b07f5e398bac9062fafe282
#
_entry.id   0c0faee64b07f5e398bac9062fafe282
#
_cell.length_a   1.000
_cell.length_b   1.000
_cell.length_c   1.000
_cell.angle_alpha   90.00
_cell.angle_beta   90.00
_cell.angle_gamma   90.00
#
_symmetry.space_group_name_H-M   'P 1'
#
loop_
_entity.id
_entity.type
_entity.pdbx_description
1 polymer ?
#
loop_
_entity_poly.entity_id
_entity_poly.type
_entity_poly.pdbx_seq_one_letter_code
_entity_poly.pdbx_strand_id
1 'polypeptide(L)'
;MRRVYVALTGLLVVSVVIQFYFAAFGVFTAPENDSQFIMHLVNGRFVLPLLCLLCIAAAAIARAPGRLIGLTAVPFGLLLLQTVLFIVAGLAGASPEKTNLPGQIILGLHAVNGLCILGVSILVFLRARAFARSAEQPVGSGAVGGVAASTPQDRAATS
;
A
#
# COMPACT_ATOMS: atom_id res chain seq x y z
N MET A 1 -12.91 6.36 11.52
CA MET A 1 -12.31 5.17 10.90
C MET A 1 -11.52 5.46 9.63
N ARG A 2 -12.00 6.31 8.67
CA ARG A 2 -11.23 6.62 7.45
C ARG A 2 -9.84 7.22 7.72
N ARG A 3 -9.70 8.12 8.71
CA ARG A 3 -8.40 8.68 9.11
C ARG A 3 -7.44 7.63 9.67
N VAL A 4 -7.97 6.65 10.42
CA VAL A 4 -7.17 5.51 10.93
C VAL A 4 -6.65 4.66 9.78
N TYR A 5 -7.50 4.37 8.78
CA TYR A 5 -7.10 3.65 7.59
C TYR A 5 -5.97 4.38 6.83
N VAL A 6 -6.07 5.71 6.65
CA VAL A 6 -5.00 6.52 6.02
C VAL A 6 -3.71 6.45 6.83
N ALA A 7 -3.80 6.57 8.17
CA ALA A 7 -2.62 6.52 9.03
C ALA A 7 -1.91 5.15 8.95
N LEU A 8 -2.67 4.05 9.01
CA LEU A 8 -2.13 2.69 8.91
C LEU A 8 -1.48 2.42 7.54
N THR A 9 -2.11 2.86 6.44
CA THR A 9 -1.51 2.72 5.10
C THR A 9 -0.26 3.57 4.93
N GLY A 10 -0.20 4.76 5.55
CA GLY A 10 1.02 5.57 5.61
C GLY A 10 2.12 4.89 6.42
N LEU A 11 1.78 4.31 7.57
CA LEU A 11 2.72 3.55 8.40
C LEU A 11 3.25 2.30 7.65
N LEU A 12 2.40 1.62 6.86
CA LEU A 12 2.82 0.52 6.01
C LEU A 12 3.89 0.98 5.00
N VAL A 13 3.68 2.11 4.30
CA VAL A 13 4.68 2.65 3.36
C VAL A 13 5.99 2.94 4.07
N VAL A 14 5.95 3.61 5.22
CA VAL A 14 7.17 3.91 6.02
C VAL A 14 7.88 2.62 6.44
N SER A 15 7.13 1.60 6.90
CA SER A 15 7.71 0.32 7.31
C SER A 15 8.37 -0.43 6.14
N VAL A 16 7.80 -0.33 4.92
CA VAL A 16 8.43 -0.90 3.71
C VAL A 16 9.71 -0.16 3.35
N VAL A 17 9.76 1.17 3.48
CA VAL A 17 11.01 1.95 3.27
C VAL A 17 12.06 1.54 4.30
N ILE A 18 11.68 1.41 5.58
CA ILE A 18 12.58 0.93 6.65
C ILE A 18 13.08 -0.49 6.35
N GLN A 19 12.27 -1.34 5.71
CA GLN A 19 12.68 -2.70 5.29
C GLN A 19 13.87 -2.66 4.32
N PHE A 20 13.87 -1.73 3.35
CA PHE A 20 15.02 -1.52 2.46
C PHE A 20 16.24 -0.99 3.20
N TYR A 21 16.04 -0.05 4.14
CA TYR A 21 17.12 0.44 4.98
C TYR A 21 17.77 -0.70 5.78
N PHE A 22 16.98 -1.57 6.41
CA PHE A 22 17.51 -2.72 7.16
C PHE A 22 18.21 -3.74 6.26
N ALA A 23 17.75 -3.93 5.02
CA ALA A 23 18.44 -4.77 4.05
C ALA A 23 19.83 -4.19 3.74
N ALA A 24 19.90 -2.90 3.41
CA ALA A 24 21.18 -2.21 3.15
C ALA A 24 22.10 -2.23 4.39
N PHE A 25 21.52 -1.95 5.58
CA PHE A 25 22.27 -2.01 6.84
C PHE A 25 22.91 -3.38 7.05
N GLY A 26 22.18 -4.48 6.81
CA GLY A 26 22.71 -5.83 6.90
C GLY A 26 23.87 -6.07 5.90
N VAL A 27 23.69 -5.64 4.64
CA VAL A 27 24.72 -5.80 3.60
C VAL A 27 26.02 -5.06 3.92
N PHE A 28 25.92 -3.86 4.52
CA PHE A 28 27.10 -3.03 4.84
C PHE A 28 27.65 -3.24 6.25
N THR A 29 27.11 -4.18 7.04
CA THR A 29 27.65 -4.52 8.36
C THR A 29 28.98 -5.26 8.20
N ALA A 30 30.04 -4.74 8.85
CA ALA A 30 31.37 -5.35 8.86
C ALA A 30 31.96 -5.30 10.30
N PRO A 31 32.56 -6.40 10.79
CA PRO A 31 32.62 -7.74 10.13
C PRO A 31 31.25 -8.40 10.04
N GLU A 32 31.08 -9.31 9.09
CA GLU A 32 29.86 -10.11 8.95
C GLU A 32 29.58 -10.92 10.24
N ASN A 33 28.29 -10.97 10.61
CA ASN A 33 27.84 -11.72 11.77
C ASN A 33 26.42 -12.26 11.55
N ASP A 34 26.02 -13.29 12.30
CA ASP A 34 24.74 -13.99 12.15
C ASP A 34 23.52 -13.10 12.42
N SER A 35 23.70 -11.96 13.11
CA SER A 35 22.61 -11.05 13.47
C SER A 35 22.45 -9.85 12.53
N GLN A 36 23.31 -9.72 11.51
CA GLN A 36 23.32 -8.53 10.63
C GLN A 36 22.00 -8.24 9.93
N PHE A 37 21.17 -9.27 9.66
CA PHE A 37 19.86 -9.14 9.04
C PHE A 37 18.69 -9.27 10.02
N ILE A 38 18.92 -9.31 11.34
CA ILE A 38 17.85 -9.56 12.32
C ILE A 38 16.73 -8.52 12.23
N MET A 39 17.05 -7.22 12.05
CA MET A 39 16.07 -6.16 11.94
C MET A 39 15.25 -6.28 10.65
N HIS A 40 15.90 -6.61 9.53
CA HIS A 40 15.24 -6.89 8.27
C HIS A 40 14.27 -8.08 8.39
N LEU A 41 14.70 -9.15 9.05
CA LEU A 41 13.91 -10.35 9.27
C LEU A 41 12.70 -10.06 10.17
N VAL A 42 12.89 -9.38 11.30
CA VAL A 42 11.80 -9.03 12.24
C VAL A 42 10.76 -8.14 11.58
N ASN A 43 11.20 -7.07 10.89
CA ASN A 43 10.28 -6.18 10.21
C ASN A 43 9.52 -6.89 9.08
N GLY A 44 10.22 -7.67 8.25
CA GLY A 44 9.63 -8.38 7.11
C GLY A 44 8.69 -9.52 7.51
N ARG A 45 8.99 -10.24 8.60
CA ARG A 45 8.27 -11.45 8.98
C ARG A 45 7.12 -11.20 9.96
N PHE A 46 7.18 -10.12 10.72
CA PHE A 46 6.17 -9.81 11.75
C PHE A 46 5.51 -8.47 11.56
N VAL A 47 6.28 -7.38 11.41
CA VAL A 47 5.71 -6.02 11.39
C VAL A 47 4.92 -5.78 10.11
N LEU A 48 5.50 -6.06 8.94
CA LEU A 48 4.83 -5.84 7.65
C LEU A 48 3.55 -6.67 7.49
N PRO A 49 3.52 -7.99 7.75
CA PRO A 49 2.28 -8.76 7.68
C PRO A 49 1.21 -8.26 8.65
N LEU A 50 1.57 -7.91 9.88
CA LEU A 50 0.64 -7.34 10.85
C LEU A 50 0.05 -6.03 10.35
N LEU A 51 0.87 -5.11 9.82
CA LEU A 51 0.40 -3.85 9.26
C LEU A 51 -0.52 -4.07 8.06
N CYS A 52 -0.22 -5.01 7.17
CA CYS A 52 -1.10 -5.37 6.06
C CYS A 52 -2.48 -5.83 6.55
N LEU A 53 -2.53 -6.72 7.54
CA LEU A 53 -3.79 -7.20 8.12
C LEU A 53 -4.57 -6.07 8.80
N LEU A 54 -3.91 -5.20 9.54
CA LEU A 54 -4.52 -4.02 10.16
C LEU A 54 -5.06 -3.05 9.10
N CYS A 55 -4.35 -2.84 7.98
CA CYS A 55 -4.83 -2.03 6.86
C CYS A 55 -6.10 -2.62 6.23
N ILE A 56 -6.14 -3.95 6.00
CA ILE A 56 -7.32 -4.65 5.45
C ILE A 56 -8.51 -4.51 6.40
N ALA A 57 -8.30 -4.77 7.69
CA ALA A 57 -9.34 -4.63 8.71
C ALA A 57 -9.86 -3.18 8.79
N ALA A 58 -8.96 -2.19 8.79
CA ALA A 58 -9.33 -0.78 8.82
C ALA A 58 -10.11 -0.35 7.56
N ALA A 59 -9.74 -0.85 6.37
CA ALA A 59 -10.47 -0.62 5.14
C ALA A 59 -11.90 -1.18 5.21
N ALA A 60 -12.06 -2.41 5.72
CA ALA A 60 -13.37 -3.05 5.90
C ALA A 60 -14.25 -2.30 6.91
N ILE A 61 -13.71 -1.94 8.08
CA ILE A 61 -14.42 -1.18 9.12
C ILE A 61 -14.77 0.24 8.62
N ALA A 62 -13.91 0.87 7.81
CA ALA A 62 -14.19 2.15 7.18
C ALA A 62 -15.24 2.06 6.05
N ARG A 63 -15.72 0.85 5.73
CA ARG A 63 -16.66 0.56 4.62
C ARG A 63 -16.11 1.06 3.28
N ALA A 64 -14.83 0.82 3.03
CA ALA A 64 -14.22 1.12 1.74
C ALA A 64 -14.86 0.27 0.62
N PRO A 65 -14.91 0.76 -0.62
CA PRO A 65 -15.38 -0.04 -1.75
C PRO A 65 -14.59 -1.35 -1.87
N GLY A 66 -15.24 -2.45 -2.27
CA GLY A 66 -14.62 -3.78 -2.34
C GLY A 66 -13.34 -3.81 -3.18
N ARG A 67 -13.29 -3.03 -4.28
CA ARG A 67 -12.06 -2.86 -5.10
C ARG A 67 -10.90 -2.26 -4.30
N LEU A 68 -11.17 -1.32 -3.39
CA LEU A 68 -10.12 -0.73 -2.56
C LEU A 68 -9.67 -1.70 -1.47
N ILE A 69 -10.58 -2.49 -0.88
CA ILE A 69 -10.24 -3.56 0.08
C ILE A 69 -9.37 -4.61 -0.62
N GLY A 70 -9.74 -5.06 -1.82
CA GLY A 70 -8.94 -6.00 -2.62
C GLY A 70 -7.54 -5.45 -2.92
N LEU A 71 -7.43 -4.18 -3.36
CA LEU A 71 -6.13 -3.53 -3.58
C LEU A 71 -5.30 -3.46 -2.28
N THR A 72 -5.94 -3.22 -1.12
CA THR A 72 -5.26 -3.18 0.18
C THR A 72 -4.72 -4.56 0.59
N ALA A 73 -5.29 -5.65 0.10
CA ALA A 73 -4.82 -7.01 0.36
C ALA A 73 -3.62 -7.42 -0.52
N VAL A 74 -3.37 -6.74 -1.64
CA VAL A 74 -2.27 -7.09 -2.57
C VAL A 74 -0.89 -7.09 -1.89
N PRO A 75 -0.50 -6.09 -1.07
CA PRO A 75 0.79 -6.11 -0.37
C PRO A 75 0.97 -7.37 0.49
N PHE A 76 -0.09 -7.85 1.16
CA PHE A 76 -0.05 -9.09 1.94
C PHE A 76 0.21 -10.30 1.04
N GLY A 77 -0.48 -10.41 -0.10
CA GLY A 77 -0.23 -11.47 -1.10
C GLY A 77 1.21 -11.46 -1.62
N LEU A 78 1.78 -10.28 -1.87
CA LEU A 78 3.18 -10.13 -2.28
C LEU A 78 4.16 -10.51 -1.16
N LEU A 79 3.81 -10.30 0.13
CA LEU A 79 4.61 -10.80 1.26
C LEU A 79 4.59 -12.34 1.35
N LEU A 80 3.45 -12.97 1.03
CA LEU A 80 3.40 -14.43 0.92
C LEU A 80 4.28 -14.93 -0.23
N LEU A 81 4.24 -14.26 -1.39
CA LEU A 81 5.13 -14.56 -2.52
C LEU A 81 6.61 -14.42 -2.10
N GLN A 82 6.95 -13.45 -1.28
CA GLN A 82 8.29 -13.27 -0.73
C GLN A 82 8.77 -14.51 0.01
N THR A 83 7.90 -15.11 0.84
CA THR A 83 8.20 -16.35 1.56
C THR A 83 8.39 -17.53 0.60
N VAL A 84 7.55 -17.63 -0.44
CA VAL A 84 7.68 -18.66 -1.49
C VAL A 84 9.02 -18.55 -2.22
N LEU A 85 9.45 -17.32 -2.56
CA LEU A 85 10.75 -17.12 -3.22
C LEU A 85 11.93 -17.63 -2.38
N PHE A 86 11.91 -17.42 -1.05
CA PHE A 86 12.93 -17.97 -0.17
C PHE A 86 12.91 -19.51 -0.11
N ILE A 87 11.72 -20.10 -0.02
CA ILE A 87 11.57 -21.57 -0.03
C ILE A 87 12.14 -22.15 -1.33
N VAL A 88 11.79 -21.55 -2.49
CA VAL A 88 12.24 -22.01 -3.81
C VAL A 88 13.76 -21.81 -3.95
N ALA A 89 14.33 -20.71 -3.46
CA ALA A 89 15.77 -20.50 -3.45
C ALA A 89 16.50 -21.59 -2.64
N GLY A 90 15.99 -21.92 -1.46
CA GLY A 90 16.52 -23.01 -0.63
C GLY A 90 16.44 -24.38 -1.33
N LEU A 91 15.30 -24.68 -1.96
CA LEU A 91 15.15 -25.91 -2.76
C LEU A 91 16.09 -25.95 -3.97
N ALA A 92 16.45 -24.80 -4.53
CA ALA A 92 17.45 -24.65 -5.59
C ALA A 92 18.89 -24.76 -5.06
N GLY A 93 19.09 -25.03 -3.76
CA GLY A 93 20.40 -25.22 -3.14
C GLY A 93 21.11 -23.93 -2.71
N ALA A 94 20.40 -22.82 -2.60
CA ALA A 94 20.94 -21.61 -1.99
C ALA A 94 20.90 -21.72 -0.46
N SER A 95 22.05 -21.41 0.19
CA SER A 95 22.15 -21.25 1.64
C SER A 95 22.89 -19.95 1.97
N PRO A 96 22.87 -19.47 3.23
CA PRO A 96 23.63 -18.30 3.63
C PRO A 96 25.13 -18.42 3.33
N GLU A 97 25.69 -19.62 3.42
CA GLU A 97 27.12 -19.87 3.25
C GLU A 97 27.48 -20.23 1.80
N LYS A 98 26.52 -20.68 0.99
CA LYS A 98 26.76 -21.14 -0.38
C LYS A 98 25.62 -20.79 -1.31
N THR A 99 25.88 -19.93 -2.26
CA THR A 99 24.94 -19.57 -3.31
C THR A 99 25.32 -20.23 -4.65
N ASN A 100 24.32 -20.43 -5.49
CA ASN A 100 24.46 -20.87 -6.87
C ASN A 100 23.67 -19.93 -7.79
N LEU A 101 23.91 -19.99 -9.09
CA LEU A 101 23.26 -19.09 -10.05
C LEU A 101 21.73 -19.13 -9.97
N PRO A 102 21.04 -20.29 -9.93
CA PRO A 102 19.58 -20.34 -9.76
C PRO A 102 19.13 -19.66 -8.47
N GLY A 103 19.77 -19.94 -7.34
CA GLY A 103 19.47 -19.31 -6.06
C GLY A 103 19.64 -17.80 -6.08
N GLN A 104 20.73 -17.29 -6.69
CA GLN A 104 20.97 -15.84 -6.85
C GLN A 104 19.88 -15.16 -7.68
N ILE A 105 19.42 -15.79 -8.77
CA ILE A 105 18.34 -15.25 -9.61
C ILE A 105 17.05 -15.15 -8.77
N ILE A 106 16.69 -16.20 -8.03
CA ILE A 106 15.49 -16.23 -7.19
C ILE A 106 15.56 -15.17 -6.08
N LEU A 107 16.72 -15.03 -5.42
CA LEU A 107 16.95 -14.00 -4.43
C LEU A 107 16.92 -12.59 -5.04
N GLY A 108 17.38 -12.42 -6.29
CA GLY A 108 17.19 -11.18 -7.04
C GLY A 108 15.72 -10.83 -7.26
N LEU A 109 14.86 -11.82 -7.54
CA LEU A 109 13.42 -11.64 -7.65
C LEU A 109 12.79 -11.20 -6.31
N HIS A 110 13.35 -11.60 -5.17
CA HIS A 110 12.95 -11.09 -3.86
C HIS A 110 13.06 -9.55 -3.78
N ALA A 111 14.16 -8.98 -4.26
CA ALA A 111 14.33 -7.53 -4.28
C ALA A 111 13.33 -6.84 -5.22
N VAL A 112 13.10 -7.40 -6.42
CA VAL A 112 12.09 -6.89 -7.37
C VAL A 112 10.69 -6.94 -6.77
N ASN A 113 10.32 -8.05 -6.13
CA ASN A 113 9.04 -8.18 -5.45
C ASN A 113 8.91 -7.16 -4.28
N GLY A 114 10.00 -6.87 -3.59
CA GLY A 114 10.07 -5.80 -2.58
C GLY A 114 9.69 -4.43 -3.15
N LEU A 115 10.21 -4.08 -4.35
CA LEU A 115 9.82 -2.85 -5.05
C LEU A 115 8.34 -2.85 -5.45
N CYS A 116 7.79 -3.99 -5.86
CA CYS A 116 6.35 -4.12 -6.12
C CYS A 116 5.53 -3.87 -4.86
N ILE A 117 5.94 -4.42 -3.70
CA ILE A 117 5.29 -4.17 -2.40
C ILE A 117 5.29 -2.66 -2.10
N LEU A 118 6.42 -1.97 -2.28
CA LEU A 118 6.51 -0.53 -2.07
C LEU A 118 5.56 0.24 -2.99
N GLY A 119 5.61 -0.02 -4.29
CA GLY A 119 4.77 0.65 -5.28
C GLY A 119 3.27 0.48 -5.00
N VAL A 120 2.83 -0.75 -4.70
CA VAL A 120 1.43 -1.03 -4.35
C VAL A 120 1.06 -0.40 -3.02
N SER A 121 1.92 -0.41 -2.01
CA SER A 121 1.65 0.24 -0.72
C SER A 121 1.46 1.76 -0.87
N ILE A 122 2.26 2.42 -1.70
CA ILE A 122 2.09 3.84 -2.05
C ILE A 122 0.74 4.05 -2.75
N LEU A 123 0.39 3.22 -3.73
CA LEU A 123 -0.89 3.32 -4.43
C LEU A 123 -2.07 3.17 -3.46
N VAL A 124 -2.03 2.18 -2.55
CA VAL A 124 -3.04 1.98 -1.49
C VAL A 124 -3.16 3.23 -0.63
N PHE A 125 -2.04 3.80 -0.17
CA PHE A 125 -2.05 5.02 0.64
C PHE A 125 -2.69 6.20 -0.09
N LEU A 126 -2.35 6.43 -1.37
CA LEU A 126 -2.94 7.50 -2.17
C LEU A 126 -4.45 7.31 -2.35
N ARG A 127 -4.90 6.08 -2.61
CA ARG A 127 -6.33 5.74 -2.72
C ARG A 127 -7.07 5.86 -1.39
N ALA A 128 -6.45 5.47 -0.27
CA ALA A 128 -7.00 5.66 1.07
C ALA A 128 -7.20 7.15 1.40
N ARG A 129 -6.24 8.01 1.04
CA ARG A 129 -6.36 9.47 1.19
C ARG A 129 -7.50 10.04 0.34
N ALA A 130 -7.61 9.63 -0.93
CA ALA A 130 -8.71 10.06 -1.80
C ALA A 130 -10.07 9.64 -1.23
N PHE A 131 -10.20 8.39 -0.78
CA PHE A 131 -11.40 7.87 -0.13
C PHE A 131 -11.77 8.63 1.16
N ALA A 132 -10.79 9.05 1.96
CA ALA A 132 -11.06 9.83 3.17
C ALA A 132 -11.57 11.23 2.83
N ARG A 133 -10.99 11.91 1.82
CA ARG A 133 -11.38 13.26 1.39
C ARG A 133 -12.79 13.32 0.79
N SER A 134 -13.23 12.30 0.05
CA SER A 134 -14.57 12.27 -0.55
C SER A 134 -15.71 12.29 0.47
N ALA A 135 -15.43 12.02 1.75
CA ALA A 135 -16.40 12.13 2.84
C ALA A 135 -16.46 13.52 3.49
N GLU A 136 -15.46 14.36 3.22
CA GLU A 136 -15.36 15.71 3.80
C GLU A 136 -15.95 16.79 2.87
N GLN A 137 -16.30 16.42 1.61
CA GLN A 137 -16.96 17.34 0.70
C GLN A 137 -18.44 17.50 1.09
N PRO A 138 -18.92 18.71 1.45
CA PRO A 138 -20.34 18.94 1.72
C PRO A 138 -21.15 18.67 0.46
N VAL A 139 -22.20 17.86 0.60
CA VAL A 139 -23.27 17.73 -0.40
C VAL A 139 -24.04 19.05 -0.40
N GLY A 140 -23.64 20.01 -1.21
CA GLY A 140 -24.39 21.27 -1.26
C GLY A 140 -23.62 22.47 -1.81
N SER A 141 -23.22 22.42 -3.09
CA SER A 141 -22.90 23.67 -3.79
C SER A 141 -23.22 23.59 -5.30
N GLY A 142 -24.26 22.88 -5.64
CA GLY A 142 -24.60 22.75 -7.04
C GLY A 142 -26.12 22.64 -7.25
N ALA A 143 -26.89 23.69 -7.01
CA ALA A 143 -28.18 23.93 -7.63
C ALA A 143 -28.99 25.02 -6.91
N VAL A 144 -28.47 26.23 -6.80
CA VAL A 144 -29.32 27.42 -6.68
C VAL A 144 -28.74 28.46 -7.65
N GLY A 145 -29.06 28.30 -8.90
CA GLY A 145 -28.65 29.18 -9.97
C GLY A 145 -29.63 29.07 -11.13
N GLY A 146 -30.68 29.90 -11.14
CA GLY A 146 -31.33 30.25 -12.37
C GLY A 146 -32.68 29.59 -12.69
N VAL A 147 -33.69 29.80 -11.86
CA VAL A 147 -35.02 30.05 -12.41
C VAL A 147 -35.24 31.54 -12.39
N ALA A 148 -34.72 32.22 -13.39
CA ALA A 148 -35.15 33.58 -13.73
C ALA A 148 -36.60 33.42 -14.25
N ALA A 149 -37.56 33.89 -13.44
CA ALA A 149 -38.91 34.07 -13.85
C ALA A 149 -38.92 35.10 -14.97
N SER A 150 -39.22 34.66 -16.19
CA SER A 150 -39.63 35.51 -17.28
C SER A 150 -41.04 35.96 -16.99
N THR A 151 -41.19 37.16 -16.56
CA THR A 151 -42.46 37.90 -16.49
C THR A 151 -43.04 38.08 -17.89
N PRO A 152 -44.32 37.69 -18.11
CA PRO A 152 -45.02 38.01 -19.36
C PRO A 152 -45.64 39.41 -19.20
N GLN A 153 -44.94 40.44 -19.61
CA GLN A 153 -45.56 41.79 -19.78
C GLN A 153 -45.09 42.30 -21.16
N ASP A 154 -46.05 42.44 -22.02
CA ASP A 154 -46.23 43.26 -23.21
C ASP A 154 -46.84 42.49 -24.38
N ARG A 155 -48.16 42.28 -24.25
CA ARG A 155 -49.06 42.15 -25.38
C ARG A 155 -50.32 42.95 -25.14
N ALA A 156 -50.23 44.28 -25.21
CA ALA A 156 -51.39 45.12 -25.42
C ALA A 156 -50.86 46.50 -25.87
N ALA A 157 -50.83 46.72 -27.16
CA ALA A 157 -51.07 48.01 -27.85
C ALA A 157 -50.58 47.90 -29.28
N THR A 158 -51.49 47.57 -30.19
CA THR A 158 -51.74 48.39 -31.44
C THR A 158 -52.92 47.78 -32.15
N SER A 159 -54.00 48.44 -32.05
CA SER A 159 -55.14 48.44 -32.97
C SER A 159 -54.73 48.85 -34.38
#